data_709d3e498b82b31708765d015d71ef52
#
_entry.id   709d3e498b82b31708765d015d71ef52
#
_cell.length_a   1.000
_cell.length_b   1.000
_cell.length_c   1.000
_cell.angle_alpha   90.00
_cell.angle_beta   90.00
_cell.angle_gamma   90.00
#
_symmetry.space_group_name_H-M   'P 1'
#
loop_
_entity.id
_entity.type
_entity.pdbx_description
1 polymer ?
#
loop_
_entity_poly.entity_id
_entity_poly.type
_entity_poly.pdbx_seq_one_letter_code
_entity_poly.pdbx_strand_id
1 'polypeptide(L)'
;MVKMQAGEYTMEFMDKKLEDIIVTLPFEDGTSMECGVYSYFEVNHKKYFALLPLKGEKQLDFSASYMLYEVEMDEENNPIVMYIEDDTEYAIAAQCFSNQLQRNLP
;
A
#
# COMPACT_ATOMS: atom_id res chain seq x y z
N MET A 1 14.21 -5.54 -14.99
CA MET A 1 14.15 -5.44 -14.30
C MET A 1 13.96 -5.56 -13.78
N VAL A 2 13.71 -5.72 -13.56
CA VAL A 2 13.40 -5.86 -12.87
C VAL A 2 13.21 -5.69 -12.11
N LYS A 3 13.46 -5.42 -12.02
CA LYS A 3 13.09 -5.43 -11.33
C LYS A 3 12.49 -5.48 -10.41
N MET A 4 12.77 -4.18 -10.37
CA MET A 4 11.80 -4.61 -9.41
C MET A 4 10.78 -5.49 -10.04
N GLN A 5 10.66 -6.68 -9.57
CA GLN A 5 9.67 -7.55 -10.15
C GLN A 5 8.41 -7.58 -9.34
N ALA A 6 7.32 -7.91 -10.01
CA ALA A 6 6.08 -8.15 -9.33
C ALA A 6 6.29 -9.21 -8.27
N GLY A 7 5.84 -8.96 -7.08
CA GLY A 7 5.99 -9.88 -5.99
C GLY A 7 7.29 -9.76 -5.23
N GLU A 8 8.19 -8.95 -5.73
CA GLU A 8 9.42 -8.74 -4.99
C GLU A 8 9.18 -7.70 -3.90
N TYR A 9 9.57 -8.05 -2.69
CA TYR A 9 9.29 -7.18 -1.55
C TYR A 9 10.31 -6.07 -1.46
N THR A 10 9.85 -4.84 -1.32
CA THR A 10 10.73 -3.72 -1.10
C THR A 10 10.33 -2.99 0.16
N MET A 11 11.33 -2.51 0.89
CA MET A 11 11.12 -1.74 2.10
C MET A 11 11.15 -0.24 1.84
N GLU A 12 11.29 0.16 0.58
CA GLU A 12 11.40 1.57 0.23
C GLU A 12 10.51 1.91 -0.93
N PHE A 13 10.05 3.15 -0.95
CA PHE A 13 9.26 3.68 -2.04
C PHE A 13 9.78 5.08 -2.33
N MET A 14 10.40 5.27 -3.49
CA MET A 14 10.90 6.58 -3.94
C MET A 14 11.79 7.23 -2.87
N ASP A 15 12.78 6.50 -2.42
CA ASP A 15 13.76 6.96 -1.42
C ASP A 15 13.20 7.15 -0.02
N LYS A 16 11.96 6.70 0.21
CA LYS A 16 11.35 6.74 1.55
C LYS A 16 11.19 5.33 2.05
N LYS A 17 11.47 5.11 3.32
CA LYS A 17 11.19 3.82 3.92
C LYS A 17 9.69 3.69 4.12
N LEU A 18 9.14 2.51 3.81
CA LEU A 18 7.71 2.31 3.94
C LEU A 18 7.23 2.57 5.36
N GLU A 19 8.02 2.19 6.35
CA GLU A 19 7.62 2.38 7.75
C GLU A 19 7.52 3.85 8.14
N ASP A 20 8.09 4.76 7.35
CA ASP A 20 8.02 6.19 7.62
C ASP A 20 6.89 6.88 6.89
N ILE A 21 6.14 6.15 6.08
CA ILE A 21 5.05 6.75 5.31
C ILE A 21 3.74 6.56 6.06
N ILE A 22 3.09 7.67 6.36
CA ILE A 22 1.78 7.64 7.02
C ILE A 22 0.77 8.24 6.07
N VAL A 23 -0.32 7.51 5.83
CA VAL A 23 -1.37 7.92 4.92
C VAL A 23 -2.62 8.19 5.74
N THR A 24 -3.21 9.36 5.53
CA THR A 24 -4.48 9.71 6.19
C THR A 24 -5.61 9.48 5.21
N LEU A 25 -6.54 8.60 5.57
CA LEU A 25 -7.69 8.29 4.73
C LEU A 25 -8.91 9.02 5.26
N PRO A 26 -9.48 9.96 4.47
CA PRO A 26 -10.70 10.63 4.91
C PRO A 26 -11.93 9.78 4.63
N PHE A 27 -12.93 9.91 5.48
CA PHE A 27 -14.20 9.21 5.33
C PHE A 27 -15.32 10.21 5.07
N GLU A 28 -16.42 9.71 4.54
CA GLU A 28 -17.53 10.57 4.16
C GLU A 28 -18.18 11.26 5.36
N ASP A 29 -18.06 10.68 6.54
CA ASP A 29 -18.66 11.26 7.73
C ASP A 29 -17.81 12.36 8.37
N GLY A 30 -16.72 12.73 7.73
CA GLY A 30 -15.85 13.80 8.24
C GLY A 30 -14.72 13.31 9.13
N THR A 31 -14.68 12.02 9.43
CA THR A 31 -13.57 11.47 10.20
C THR A 31 -12.44 11.04 9.28
N SER A 32 -11.32 10.67 9.85
CA SER A 32 -10.20 10.16 9.08
C SER A 32 -9.51 9.08 9.88
N MET A 33 -8.70 8.28 9.17
CA MET A 33 -7.93 7.21 9.79
C MET A 33 -6.51 7.30 9.31
N GLU A 34 -5.57 7.22 10.25
CA GLU A 34 -4.16 7.18 9.89
C GLU A 34 -3.73 5.74 9.69
N CYS A 35 -3.04 5.50 8.59
CA CYS A 35 -2.60 4.16 8.20
C CYS A 35 -1.12 4.18 7.90
N GLY A 36 -0.48 3.05 8.12
CA GLY A 36 0.89 2.85 7.68
C GLY A 36 0.91 1.93 6.49
N VAL A 37 2.04 1.92 5.80
CA VAL A 37 2.22 1.11 4.61
C VAL A 37 2.87 -0.21 5.00
N TYR A 38 2.14 -1.30 4.77
CA TYR A 38 2.68 -2.62 5.02
C TYR A 38 3.54 -3.11 3.86
N SER A 39 3.09 -2.83 2.63
CA SER A 39 3.76 -3.33 1.45
C SER A 39 3.50 -2.41 0.27
N TYR A 40 4.47 -2.39 -0.64
CA TYR A 40 4.38 -1.69 -1.91
C TYR A 40 4.59 -2.71 -3.02
N PHE A 41 3.74 -2.66 -4.04
CA PHE A 41 3.88 -3.56 -5.16
C PHE A 41 3.38 -2.89 -6.43
N GLU A 42 3.76 -3.48 -7.56
CA GLU A 42 3.45 -2.94 -8.87
C GLU A 42 2.79 -4.01 -9.72
N VAL A 43 1.72 -3.64 -10.41
CA VAL A 43 1.01 -4.54 -11.32
C VAL A 43 0.65 -3.73 -12.55
N ASN A 44 1.02 -4.23 -13.74
CA ASN A 44 0.64 -3.59 -15.01
C ASN A 44 1.03 -2.11 -15.05
N HIS A 45 2.21 -1.80 -14.55
CA HIS A 45 2.77 -0.45 -14.54
C HIS A 45 2.07 0.52 -13.59
N LYS A 46 1.19 0.02 -12.74
CA LYS A 46 0.56 0.81 -11.70
C LYS A 46 1.14 0.42 -10.35
N LYS A 47 1.21 1.38 -9.45
CA LYS A 47 1.79 1.18 -8.13
C LYS A 47 0.69 1.13 -7.09
N TYR A 48 0.87 0.27 -6.10
CA TYR A 48 -0.14 0.05 -5.06
C TYR A 48 0.51 -0.02 -3.70
N PHE A 49 -0.22 0.46 -2.70
CA PHE A 49 0.11 0.26 -1.29
C PHE A 49 -0.88 -0.70 -0.67
N ALA A 50 -0.37 -1.59 0.18
CA ALA A 50 -1.22 -2.32 1.12
C ALA A 50 -1.09 -1.61 2.45
N LEU A 51 -2.20 -1.10 2.96
CA LEU A 51 -2.24 -0.26 4.15
C LEU A 51 -2.87 -1.01 5.32
N LEU A 52 -2.40 -0.70 6.51
CA LEU A 52 -3.02 -1.15 7.74
C LEU A 52 -3.21 0.07 8.65
N PRO A 53 -4.29 0.08 9.46
CA PRO A 53 -4.45 1.17 10.42
C PRO A 53 -3.30 1.19 11.41
N LEU A 54 -3.03 2.36 11.95
CA LEU A 54 -2.04 2.50 13.00
C LEU A 54 -2.72 2.37 14.35
N LYS A 55 -2.05 1.67 15.26
CA LYS A 55 -2.45 1.64 16.67
C LYS A 55 -1.29 2.20 17.47
N GLY A 56 -1.51 3.33 18.14
CA GLY A 56 -0.42 3.98 18.83
C GLY A 56 0.54 4.62 17.85
N GLU A 57 1.77 4.84 18.26
CA GLU A 57 2.75 5.55 17.44
C GLU A 57 3.38 4.63 16.43
N LYS A 58 3.05 4.82 15.15
CA LYS A 58 3.71 4.16 14.03
C LYS A 58 3.70 2.63 14.10
N GLN A 59 2.75 2.07 14.84
CA GLN A 59 2.62 0.61 14.90
C GLN A 59 1.44 0.17 14.06
N LEU A 60 1.68 -0.79 13.18
CA LEU A 60 0.62 -1.32 12.33
C LEU A 60 -0.28 -2.24 13.15
N ASP A 61 -1.58 -2.14 12.88
CA ASP A 61 -2.56 -3.02 13.53
C ASP A 61 -2.74 -4.25 12.67
N PHE A 62 -2.03 -5.32 12.99
CA PHE A 62 -2.08 -6.54 12.21
C PHE A 62 -3.35 -7.35 12.43
N SER A 63 -4.22 -6.92 13.35
CA SER A 63 -5.51 -7.57 13.52
C SER A 63 -6.56 -7.03 12.56
N ALA A 64 -6.27 -5.92 11.88
CA ALA A 64 -7.19 -5.33 10.93
C ALA A 64 -7.00 -5.92 9.55
N SER A 65 -7.97 -5.70 8.68
CA SER A 65 -7.87 -6.12 7.30
C SER A 65 -7.01 -5.15 6.50
N TYR A 66 -6.25 -5.68 5.56
CA TYR A 66 -5.47 -4.85 4.66
C TYR A 66 -6.39 -4.04 3.76
N MET A 67 -5.95 -2.84 3.44
CA MET A 67 -6.63 -1.98 2.49
C MET A 67 -5.68 -1.70 1.34
N LEU A 68 -6.16 -1.87 0.11
CA LEU A 68 -5.33 -1.69 -1.07
C LEU A 68 -5.73 -0.40 -1.76
N TYR A 69 -4.72 0.42 -2.07
CA TYR A 69 -4.93 1.69 -2.75
C TYR A 69 -3.88 1.83 -3.83
N GLU A 70 -4.26 2.45 -4.94
CA GLU A 70 -3.30 2.86 -5.95
C GLU A 70 -2.54 4.07 -5.43
N VAL A 71 -1.27 4.19 -5.79
CA VAL A 71 -0.45 5.29 -5.31
C VAL A 71 0.28 5.93 -6.47
N GLU A 72 0.36 7.26 -6.44
CA GLU A 72 1.17 8.04 -7.37
C GLU A 72 1.98 9.04 -6.57
N MET A 73 3.00 9.59 -7.20
CA MET A 73 3.79 10.64 -6.57
C MET A 73 3.37 11.98 -7.13
N ASP A 74 3.23 12.97 -6.24
CA ASP A 74 2.97 14.33 -6.71
C ASP A 74 4.28 14.99 -7.12
N GLU A 75 4.20 16.27 -7.51
CA GLU A 75 5.37 16.98 -7.99
C GLU A 75 6.44 17.17 -6.92
N GLU A 76 6.06 17.05 -5.67
CA GLU A 76 7.00 17.22 -4.55
C GLU A 76 7.47 15.86 -4.01
N ASN A 77 7.19 14.79 -4.74
CA ASN A 77 7.59 13.42 -4.36
C ASN A 77 6.89 12.94 -3.09
N ASN A 78 5.66 13.40 -2.87
CA ASN A 78 4.83 12.89 -1.80
C ASN A 78 3.85 11.88 -2.36
N PRO A 79 3.61 10.76 -1.65
CA PRO A 79 2.67 9.76 -2.15
C PRO A 79 1.23 10.26 -2.04
N ILE A 80 0.48 10.03 -3.10
CA ILE A 80 -0.95 10.31 -3.15
C ILE A 80 -1.66 8.99 -3.37
N VAL A 81 -2.54 8.61 -2.45
CA VAL A 81 -3.27 7.36 -2.60
C VAL A 81 -4.62 7.63 -3.23
N MET A 82 -5.05 6.69 -4.06
CA MET A 82 -6.28 6.81 -4.81
C MET A 82 -7.07 5.54 -4.64
N TYR A 83 -8.38 5.70 -4.48
CA TYR A 83 -9.29 4.59 -4.34
C TYR A 83 -9.31 3.78 -5.64
N ILE A 84 -9.30 2.46 -5.53
CA ILE A 84 -9.40 1.59 -6.69
C ILE A 84 -10.88 1.35 -6.95
N GLU A 85 -11.41 1.97 -8.03
CA GLU A 85 -12.84 1.93 -8.29
C GLU A 85 -13.26 0.71 -9.10
N ASP A 86 -12.35 0.17 -9.90
CA ASP A 86 -12.66 -0.95 -10.78
C ASP A 86 -12.49 -2.26 -10.01
N ASP A 87 -13.58 -3.03 -9.90
CA ASP A 87 -13.54 -4.29 -9.17
C ASP A 87 -12.55 -5.28 -9.76
N THR A 88 -12.40 -5.29 -11.07
CA THR A 88 -11.44 -6.18 -11.73
C THR A 88 -10.02 -5.79 -11.37
N GLU A 89 -9.75 -4.49 -11.39
CA GLU A 89 -8.43 -4.00 -11.01
C GLU A 89 -8.13 -4.34 -9.56
N TYR A 90 -9.11 -4.17 -8.67
CA TYR A 90 -8.92 -4.50 -7.26
C TYR A 90 -8.61 -5.98 -7.09
N ALA A 91 -9.34 -6.83 -7.81
CA ALA A 91 -9.13 -8.28 -7.69
C ALA A 91 -7.72 -8.66 -8.16
N ILE A 92 -7.22 -8.03 -9.21
CA ILE A 92 -5.88 -8.32 -9.70
C ILE A 92 -4.83 -7.86 -8.69
N ALA A 93 -5.02 -6.67 -8.13
CA ALA A 93 -4.10 -6.16 -7.12
C ALA A 93 -4.11 -7.04 -5.87
N ALA A 94 -5.29 -7.46 -5.45
CA ALA A 94 -5.41 -8.33 -4.28
C ALA A 94 -4.74 -9.68 -4.50
N GLN A 95 -4.85 -10.23 -5.70
CA GLN A 95 -4.20 -11.49 -6.01
C GLN A 95 -2.69 -11.34 -5.98
N CYS A 96 -2.17 -10.24 -6.54
CA CYS A 96 -0.75 -9.98 -6.53
C CYS A 96 -0.23 -9.84 -5.10
N PHE A 97 -0.95 -9.11 -4.27
CA PHE A 97 -0.57 -8.94 -2.87
C PHE A 97 -0.59 -10.26 -2.11
N SER A 98 -1.61 -11.07 -2.36
CA SER A 98 -1.73 -12.37 -1.72
C SER A 98 -0.56 -13.27 -2.10
N ASN A 99 -0.18 -13.27 -3.37
CA ASN A 99 0.97 -14.05 -3.83
C ASN A 99 2.27 -13.57 -3.17
N GLN A 100 2.40 -12.26 -3.01
CA GLN A 100 3.58 -11.70 -2.38
C GLN A 100 3.68 -12.12 -0.91
N LEU A 101 2.55 -12.13 -0.22
CA LEU A 101 2.54 -12.60 1.17
C LEU A 101 2.97 -14.06 1.26
N GLN A 102 2.50 -14.90 0.37
CA GLN A 102 2.85 -16.30 0.39
C GLN A 102 4.33 -16.54 0.14
N ARG A 103 4.93 -15.72 -0.73
CA ARG A 103 6.36 -15.84 -1.00
C ARG A 103 7.21 -15.49 0.20
N ASN A 104 6.70 -14.63 1.06
CA ASN A 104 7.47 -14.16 2.21
C ASN A 104 7.26 -15.01 3.46
N LEU A 105 6.45 -16.04 3.35
CA LEU A 105 6.27 -16.97 4.47
C LEU A 105 7.45 -17.93 4.53
N PRO A 106 7.89 -18.28 5.74
CA PRO A 106 8.99 -19.23 5.89
C PRO A 106 8.64 -20.64 5.43
#